data_91918fc1bd98ef9f11da254f415cd364
#
_entry.id   91918fc1bd98ef9f11da254f415cd364
#
_cell.length_a   1.000
_cell.length_b   1.000
_cell.length_c   1.000
_cell.angle_alpha   90.00
_cell.angle_beta   90.00
_cell.angle_gamma   90.00
#
_symmetry.space_group_name_H-M   'P 1'
#
loop_
_entity.id
_entity.type
_entity.pdbx_description
1 polymer ?
#
loop_
_entity_poly.entity_id
_entity_poly.type
_entity_poly.pdbx_seq_one_letter_code
_entity_poly.pdbx_strand_id
1 'polypeptide(L)'
;MLQRMPLAGTYDAKVIADFEMACGAVVAIRGIRQQKGLSPKETLDVVYGQGFPEGMLSVVVKLANVKPQFNAAGTVEGSAVSFIVGTVKMSVPLTGLVDEQEEIAKLEAELKHQEEFLASVRRKLSNEKFVSGAPEKVVAMERKKETDSLSKIESIRAALASYGK
;
A
#
# COMPACT_ATOMS: atom_id res chain seq x y z
N MET A 1 39.13 -24.85 -29.32
CA MET A 1 37.80 -24.99 -29.94
C MET A 1 37.05 -23.69 -29.73
N LEU A 2 36.84 -22.91 -30.80
CA LEU A 2 35.98 -21.73 -30.70
C LEU A 2 34.54 -22.19 -30.85
N GLN A 3 33.82 -22.17 -29.73
CA GLN A 3 32.39 -22.48 -29.72
C GLN A 3 31.64 -21.31 -30.42
N ARG A 4 30.89 -21.62 -31.48
CA ARG A 4 30.07 -20.60 -32.14
C ARG A 4 29.04 -20.08 -31.17
N MET A 5 28.96 -18.74 -31.01
CA MET A 5 27.86 -18.14 -30.26
C MET A 5 26.52 -18.56 -30.85
N PRO A 6 25.56 -18.96 -30.01
CA PRO A 6 24.21 -19.26 -30.47
C PRO A 6 23.61 -18.03 -31.17
N LEU A 7 23.01 -18.24 -32.31
CA LEU A 7 22.25 -17.17 -32.99
C LEU A 7 21.01 -16.85 -32.18
N ALA A 8 20.73 -15.58 -31.99
CA ALA A 8 19.50 -15.14 -31.35
C ALA A 8 18.29 -15.62 -32.19
N GLY A 9 17.41 -16.40 -31.59
CA GLY A 9 16.16 -16.81 -32.19
C GLY A 9 15.14 -15.66 -32.25
N THR A 10 14.09 -15.82 -33.00
CA THR A 10 12.92 -14.94 -32.97
C THR A 10 12.21 -15.11 -31.62
N TYR A 11 11.83 -13.99 -31.01
CA TYR A 11 11.06 -13.99 -29.76
C TYR A 11 9.64 -13.44 -30.03
N ASP A 12 8.67 -13.89 -29.27
CA ASP A 12 7.30 -13.35 -29.27
C ASP A 12 7.21 -12.19 -28.27
N ALA A 13 7.15 -10.97 -28.81
CA ALA A 13 7.05 -9.76 -28.01
C ALA A 13 5.79 -9.72 -27.13
N LYS A 14 4.70 -10.37 -27.61
CA LYS A 14 3.46 -10.46 -26.83
C LYS A 14 3.64 -11.32 -25.59
N VAL A 15 4.30 -12.46 -25.71
CA VAL A 15 4.58 -13.34 -24.55
C VAL A 15 5.44 -12.63 -23.51
N ILE A 16 6.42 -11.81 -23.94
CA ILE A 16 7.25 -11.02 -23.04
C ILE A 16 6.39 -9.99 -22.31
N ALA A 17 5.57 -9.23 -23.03
CA ALA A 17 4.69 -8.23 -22.43
C ALA A 17 3.67 -8.85 -21.45
N ASP A 18 3.08 -9.97 -21.81
CA ASP A 18 2.15 -10.72 -20.97
C ASP A 18 2.84 -11.22 -19.67
N PHE A 19 4.10 -11.67 -19.79
CA PHE A 19 4.89 -12.11 -18.63
C PHE A 19 5.31 -10.93 -17.74
N GLU A 20 5.70 -9.81 -18.32
CA GLU A 20 6.02 -8.58 -17.56
C GLU A 20 4.79 -8.09 -16.76
N MET A 21 3.60 -8.17 -17.36
CA MET A 21 2.35 -7.86 -16.68
C MET A 21 2.10 -8.81 -15.50
N ALA A 22 2.34 -10.11 -15.68
CA ALA A 22 2.23 -11.08 -14.59
C ALA A 22 3.23 -10.78 -13.45
N CYS A 23 4.47 -10.45 -13.79
CA CYS A 23 5.49 -10.04 -12.81
C CYS A 23 5.06 -8.79 -12.04
N GLY A 24 4.51 -7.79 -12.72
CA GLY A 24 3.97 -6.58 -12.09
C GLY A 24 2.87 -6.90 -11.09
N ALA A 25 1.93 -7.80 -11.43
CA ALA A 25 0.88 -8.26 -10.54
C ALA A 25 1.46 -8.97 -9.30
N VAL A 26 2.43 -9.85 -9.46
CA VAL A 26 3.10 -10.56 -8.34
C VAL A 26 3.78 -9.56 -7.40
N VAL A 27 4.49 -8.57 -7.93
CA VAL A 27 5.18 -7.54 -7.14
C VAL A 27 4.16 -6.71 -6.34
N ALA A 28 3.08 -6.27 -6.97
CA ALA A 28 2.04 -5.49 -6.31
C ALA A 28 1.36 -6.29 -5.18
N ILE A 29 0.98 -7.55 -5.44
CA ILE A 29 0.34 -8.41 -4.42
C ILE A 29 1.29 -8.67 -3.24
N ARG A 30 2.56 -8.91 -3.49
CA ARG A 30 3.56 -9.07 -2.42
C ARG A 30 3.74 -7.79 -1.60
N GLY A 31 3.71 -6.62 -2.25
CA GLY A 31 3.72 -5.33 -1.58
C GLY A 31 2.52 -5.14 -0.65
N ILE A 32 1.31 -5.49 -1.12
CA ILE A 32 0.09 -5.46 -0.30
C ILE A 32 0.21 -6.39 0.91
N ARG A 33 0.73 -7.61 0.72
CA ARG A 33 0.98 -8.54 1.84
C ARG A 33 1.89 -7.92 2.90
N GLN A 34 2.99 -7.31 2.47
CA GLN A 34 3.94 -6.67 3.37
C GLN A 34 3.31 -5.49 4.13
N GLN A 35 2.55 -4.64 3.43
CA GLN A 35 1.89 -3.48 4.04
C GLN A 35 0.81 -3.88 5.06
N LYS A 36 0.10 -4.98 4.78
CA LYS A 36 -0.99 -5.47 5.62
C LYS A 36 -0.58 -6.59 6.59
N GLY A 37 0.70 -6.93 6.66
CA GLY A 37 1.21 -7.97 7.55
C GLY A 37 0.71 -9.39 7.24
N LEU A 38 0.24 -9.64 6.01
CA LEU A 38 -0.33 -10.92 5.60
C LEU A 38 0.74 -11.96 5.29
N SER A 39 0.56 -13.18 5.80
CA SER A 39 1.51 -14.26 5.59
C SER A 39 1.59 -14.69 4.11
N PRO A 40 2.81 -14.96 3.57
CA PRO A 40 2.95 -15.54 2.23
C PRO A 40 2.30 -16.92 2.08
N LYS A 41 2.05 -17.63 3.18
CA LYS A 41 1.41 -18.95 3.19
C LYS A 41 -0.11 -18.86 3.08
N GLU A 42 -0.70 -17.76 3.45
CA GLU A 42 -2.12 -17.49 3.29
C GLU A 42 -2.49 -17.33 1.81
N THR A 43 -3.56 -17.97 1.37
CA THR A 43 -4.06 -17.78 0.01
C THR A 43 -4.97 -16.56 -0.03
N LEU A 44 -4.66 -15.57 -0.89
CA LEU A 44 -5.47 -14.37 -1.07
C LEU A 44 -6.40 -14.52 -2.27
N ASP A 45 -7.62 -14.04 -2.12
CA ASP A 45 -8.47 -13.79 -3.28
C ASP A 45 -7.99 -12.53 -4.00
N VAL A 46 -7.93 -12.59 -5.33
CA VAL A 46 -7.53 -11.47 -6.19
C VAL A 46 -8.52 -11.35 -7.32
N VAL A 47 -9.15 -10.19 -7.45
CA VAL A 47 -10.03 -9.90 -8.56
C VAL A 47 -9.24 -9.15 -9.64
N TYR A 48 -9.32 -9.63 -10.88
CA TYR A 48 -8.66 -9.00 -12.02
C TYR A 48 -9.67 -8.53 -13.06
N GLY A 49 -9.36 -7.39 -13.65
CA GLY A 49 -10.18 -6.74 -14.67
C GLY A 49 -9.93 -7.26 -16.08
N GLN A 50 -10.69 -6.73 -17.01
CA GLN A 50 -10.54 -7.03 -18.44
C GLN A 50 -9.15 -6.61 -18.95
N GLY A 51 -8.56 -7.43 -19.82
CA GLY A 51 -7.27 -7.18 -20.46
C GLY A 51 -6.08 -7.86 -19.78
N PHE A 52 -6.28 -8.56 -18.65
CA PHE A 52 -5.21 -9.38 -18.07
C PHE A 52 -5.00 -10.66 -18.92
N PRO A 53 -3.74 -11.04 -19.21
CA PRO A 53 -3.43 -12.24 -20.00
C PRO A 53 -3.75 -13.52 -19.21
N GLU A 54 -4.85 -14.17 -19.53
CA GLU A 54 -5.33 -15.37 -18.81
C GLU A 54 -4.31 -16.51 -18.80
N GLY A 55 -3.52 -16.65 -19.88
CA GLY A 55 -2.44 -17.63 -19.97
C GLY A 55 -1.36 -17.46 -18.88
N MET A 56 -1.24 -16.26 -18.31
CA MET A 56 -0.26 -15.94 -17.25
C MET A 56 -0.83 -16.07 -15.84
N LEU A 57 -2.12 -16.34 -15.67
CA LEU A 57 -2.73 -16.51 -14.34
C LEU A 57 -2.07 -17.62 -13.52
N SER A 58 -1.69 -18.72 -14.16
CA SER A 58 -0.99 -19.83 -13.48
C SER A 58 0.34 -19.38 -12.84
N VAL A 59 1.03 -18.43 -13.45
CA VAL A 59 2.28 -17.85 -12.93
C VAL A 59 1.96 -17.01 -11.69
N VAL A 60 0.95 -16.13 -11.77
CA VAL A 60 0.54 -15.29 -10.64
C VAL A 60 0.06 -16.15 -9.47
N VAL A 61 -0.76 -17.17 -9.73
CA VAL A 61 -1.26 -18.11 -8.71
C VAL A 61 -0.09 -18.75 -7.95
N LYS A 62 0.89 -19.30 -8.66
CA LYS A 62 2.03 -19.98 -8.03
C LYS A 62 2.98 -19.03 -7.30
N LEU A 63 3.27 -17.87 -7.88
CA LEU A 63 4.28 -16.95 -7.34
C LEU A 63 3.75 -16.02 -6.25
N ALA A 64 2.45 -15.71 -6.26
CA ALA A 64 1.82 -14.84 -5.27
C ALA A 64 0.87 -15.58 -4.30
N ASN A 65 0.66 -16.89 -4.47
CA ASN A 65 -0.26 -17.72 -3.68
C ASN A 65 -1.67 -17.11 -3.60
N VAL A 66 -2.33 -16.98 -4.77
CA VAL A 66 -3.62 -16.31 -4.88
C VAL A 66 -4.65 -17.18 -5.58
N LYS A 67 -5.94 -16.88 -5.34
CA LYS A 67 -7.09 -17.38 -6.08
C LYS A 67 -7.62 -16.26 -6.97
N PRO A 68 -7.37 -16.29 -8.28
CA PRO A 68 -7.85 -15.24 -9.19
C PRO A 68 -9.34 -15.41 -9.47
N GLN A 69 -10.06 -14.29 -9.46
CA GLN A 69 -11.46 -14.19 -9.86
C GLN A 69 -11.59 -13.10 -10.92
N PHE A 70 -12.36 -13.39 -11.97
CA PHE A 70 -12.60 -12.42 -13.03
C PHE A 70 -13.78 -11.50 -12.68
N ASN A 71 -13.54 -10.20 -12.80
CA ASN A 71 -14.60 -9.18 -12.80
C ASN A 71 -14.19 -8.09 -13.80
N ALA A 72 -15.00 -7.81 -14.80
CA ALA A 72 -14.67 -6.87 -15.88
C ALA A 72 -14.19 -5.50 -15.38
N ALA A 73 -14.72 -5.00 -14.27
CA ALA A 73 -14.32 -3.76 -13.64
C ALA A 73 -13.04 -3.88 -12.79
N GLY A 74 -12.57 -5.10 -12.47
CA GLY A 74 -11.43 -5.35 -11.58
C GLY A 74 -11.63 -4.83 -10.15
N THR A 75 -12.89 -4.67 -9.72
CA THR A 75 -13.27 -4.12 -8.41
C THR A 75 -14.06 -5.14 -7.61
N VAL A 76 -14.05 -4.95 -6.29
CA VAL A 76 -14.82 -5.74 -5.32
C VAL A 76 -15.64 -4.78 -4.47
N GLU A 77 -16.80 -5.20 -4.05
CA GLU A 77 -17.60 -4.48 -3.06
C GLU A 77 -17.02 -4.73 -1.66
N GLY A 78 -16.96 -3.68 -0.83
CA GLY A 78 -16.42 -3.74 0.51
C GLY A 78 -14.96 -3.31 0.63
N SER A 79 -14.32 -3.66 1.75
CA SER A 79 -12.92 -3.32 2.02
C SER A 79 -11.99 -4.08 1.08
N ALA A 80 -11.30 -3.36 0.20
CA ALA A 80 -10.37 -3.93 -0.76
C ALA A 80 -9.24 -2.96 -1.09
N VAL A 81 -8.05 -3.49 -1.33
CA VAL A 81 -6.94 -2.72 -1.90
C VAL A 81 -6.94 -2.87 -3.41
N SER A 82 -7.14 -1.77 -4.13
CA SER A 82 -7.08 -1.74 -5.59
C SER A 82 -5.73 -1.24 -6.08
N PHE A 83 -5.24 -1.82 -7.15
CA PHE A 83 -3.99 -1.43 -7.82
C PHE A 83 -4.11 -1.62 -9.33
N ILE A 84 -3.19 -1.04 -10.08
CA ILE A 84 -3.18 -1.09 -11.54
C ILE A 84 -1.88 -1.75 -12.00
N VAL A 85 -1.99 -2.69 -12.92
CA VAL A 85 -0.85 -3.32 -13.57
C VAL A 85 -0.98 -3.09 -15.07
N GLY A 86 -0.08 -2.30 -15.64
CA GLY A 86 -0.25 -1.80 -17.00
C GLY A 86 -1.52 -0.96 -17.11
N THR A 87 -2.52 -1.47 -17.82
CA THR A 87 -3.85 -0.85 -17.96
C THR A 87 -4.95 -1.59 -17.23
N VAL A 88 -4.63 -2.72 -16.59
CA VAL A 88 -5.60 -3.59 -15.92
C VAL A 88 -5.74 -3.23 -14.45
N LYS A 89 -6.96 -2.97 -14.02
CA LYS A 89 -7.28 -2.79 -12.62
C LYS A 89 -7.44 -4.15 -11.94
N MET A 90 -6.83 -4.28 -10.78
CA MET A 90 -6.91 -5.46 -9.93
C MET A 90 -7.24 -5.05 -8.50
N SER A 91 -7.88 -5.94 -7.74
CA SER A 91 -8.24 -5.69 -6.36
C SER A 91 -8.04 -6.92 -5.50
N VAL A 92 -7.56 -6.72 -4.28
CA VAL A 92 -7.46 -7.74 -3.24
C VAL A 92 -8.50 -7.41 -2.17
N PRO A 93 -9.55 -8.23 -2.02
CA PRO A 93 -10.49 -8.06 -0.91
C PRO A 93 -9.77 -8.33 0.41
N LEU A 94 -9.97 -7.46 1.38
CA LEU A 94 -9.40 -7.59 2.72
C LEU A 94 -10.40 -8.17 3.73
N THR A 95 -11.63 -8.39 3.32
CA THR A 95 -12.69 -8.90 4.18
C THR A 95 -12.30 -10.26 4.79
N GLY A 96 -12.19 -10.30 6.12
CA GLY A 96 -11.80 -11.51 6.86
C GLY A 96 -10.29 -11.84 6.86
N LEU A 97 -9.44 -11.06 6.20
CA LEU A 97 -7.97 -11.24 6.17
C LEU A 97 -7.24 -10.31 7.14
N VAL A 98 -7.85 -9.18 7.43
CA VAL A 98 -7.37 -8.23 8.44
C VAL A 98 -8.45 -8.13 9.49
N ASP A 99 -8.09 -8.24 10.75
CA ASP A 99 -8.99 -7.88 11.83
C ASP A 99 -9.18 -6.36 11.78
N GLU A 100 -10.25 -5.93 11.11
CA GLU A 100 -10.57 -4.50 10.94
C GLU A 100 -10.63 -3.79 12.30
N GLN A 101 -11.07 -4.51 13.35
CA GLN A 101 -11.13 -3.96 14.69
C GLN A 101 -9.74 -3.74 15.28
N GLU A 102 -8.81 -4.67 15.02
CA GLU A 102 -7.42 -4.52 15.47
C GLU A 102 -6.70 -3.37 14.73
N GLU A 103 -6.95 -3.23 13.42
CA GLU A 103 -6.36 -2.13 12.63
C GLU A 103 -6.97 -0.77 13.02
N ILE A 104 -8.27 -0.70 13.24
CA ILE A 104 -8.94 0.48 13.78
C ILE A 104 -8.38 0.84 15.16
N ALA A 105 -8.23 -0.13 16.06
CA ALA A 105 -7.68 0.11 17.38
C ALA A 105 -6.23 0.64 17.35
N LYS A 106 -5.41 0.13 16.43
CA LYS A 106 -4.04 0.64 16.21
C LYS A 106 -4.06 2.09 15.70
N LEU A 107 -4.91 2.39 14.73
CA LEU A 107 -5.05 3.75 14.20
C LEU A 107 -5.60 4.73 15.24
N GLU A 108 -6.56 4.33 16.07
CA GLU A 108 -7.09 5.13 17.17
C GLU A 108 -6.01 5.41 18.24
N ALA A 109 -5.19 4.42 18.56
CA ALA A 109 -4.08 4.57 19.50
C ALA A 109 -2.99 5.52 18.94
N GLU A 110 -2.68 5.40 17.65
CA GLU A 110 -1.72 6.29 16.99
C GLU A 110 -2.26 7.72 16.89
N LEU A 111 -3.55 7.90 16.58
CA LEU A 111 -4.21 9.19 16.57
C LEU A 111 -4.08 9.89 17.93
N LYS A 112 -4.44 9.18 19.00
CA LYS A 112 -4.31 9.70 20.37
C LYS A 112 -2.89 10.12 20.70
N HIS A 113 -1.91 9.29 20.36
CA HIS A 113 -0.50 9.62 20.59
C HIS A 113 -0.07 10.88 19.81
N GLN A 114 -0.48 11.03 18.56
CA GLN A 114 -0.17 12.21 17.74
C GLN A 114 -0.87 13.47 18.26
N GLU A 115 -2.10 13.36 18.75
CA GLU A 115 -2.83 14.47 19.38
C GLU A 115 -2.18 14.94 20.69
N GLU A 116 -1.74 14.00 21.54
CA GLU A 116 -1.00 14.31 22.77
C GLU A 116 0.36 14.98 22.46
N PHE A 117 1.07 14.47 21.46
CA PHE A 117 2.32 15.07 21.00
C PHE A 117 2.10 16.50 20.47
N LEU A 118 1.09 16.71 19.62
CA LEU A 118 0.72 18.02 19.11
C LEU A 118 0.38 19.00 20.25
N ALA A 119 -0.38 18.55 21.25
CA ALA A 119 -0.71 19.35 22.42
C ALA A 119 0.55 19.79 23.18
N SER A 120 1.55 18.89 23.31
CA SER A 120 2.82 19.21 23.96
C SER A 120 3.64 20.24 23.18
N VAL A 121 3.69 20.12 21.86
CA VAL A 121 4.36 21.07 20.96
C VAL A 121 3.69 22.44 21.02
N ARG A 122 2.36 22.48 20.96
CA ARG A 122 1.59 23.74 21.07
C ARG A 122 1.77 24.42 22.42
N ARG A 123 1.84 23.65 23.51
CA ARG A 123 2.13 24.19 24.85
C ARG A 123 3.50 24.88 24.91
N LYS A 124 4.52 24.32 24.24
CA LYS A 124 5.83 24.97 24.13
C LYS A 124 5.78 26.24 23.31
N LEU A 125 5.09 26.20 22.17
CA LEU A 125 4.96 27.35 21.27
C LEU A 125 4.08 28.47 21.83
N SER A 126 3.15 28.18 22.73
CA SER A 126 2.35 29.17 23.45
C SER A 126 3.08 29.83 24.62
N ASN A 127 4.24 29.29 25.02
CA ASN A 127 5.05 29.87 26.10
C ASN A 127 5.92 31.01 25.53
N GLU A 128 5.52 32.26 25.81
CA GLU A 128 6.24 33.45 25.35
C GLU A 128 7.72 33.48 25.78
N LYS A 129 8.05 32.99 27.00
CA LYS A 129 9.41 32.89 27.47
C LYS A 129 10.25 31.90 26.65
N PHE A 130 9.64 30.85 26.18
CA PHE A 130 10.30 29.91 25.30
C PHE A 130 10.51 30.50 23.88
N VAL A 131 9.50 31.12 23.32
CA VAL A 131 9.57 31.68 21.97
C VAL A 131 10.53 32.86 21.88
N SER A 132 10.61 33.70 22.94
CA SER A 132 11.50 34.86 22.96
C SER A 132 12.94 34.51 23.38
N GLY A 133 13.13 33.46 24.18
CA GLY A 133 14.44 33.08 24.74
C GLY A 133 15.16 31.95 24.00
N ALA A 134 14.44 31.16 23.18
CA ALA A 134 15.07 30.08 22.46
C ALA A 134 15.68 30.55 21.12
N PRO A 135 16.75 29.89 20.64
CA PRO A 135 17.29 30.16 19.31
C PRO A 135 16.22 29.98 18.22
N GLU A 136 16.22 30.86 17.21
CA GLU A 136 15.24 30.84 16.11
C GLU A 136 15.12 29.47 15.43
N LYS A 137 16.25 28.76 15.27
CA LYS A 137 16.28 27.38 14.76
C LYS A 137 15.42 26.41 15.56
N VAL A 138 15.42 26.54 16.90
CA VAL A 138 14.67 25.65 17.79
C VAL A 138 13.18 25.93 17.67
N VAL A 139 12.79 27.19 17.62
CA VAL A 139 11.38 27.59 17.42
C VAL A 139 10.88 27.13 16.04
N ALA A 140 11.70 27.27 15.00
CA ALA A 140 11.38 26.80 13.66
C ALA A 140 11.20 25.27 13.61
N MET A 141 12.03 24.52 14.34
CA MET A 141 11.87 23.06 14.45
C MET A 141 10.57 22.66 15.17
N GLU A 142 10.19 23.34 16.23
CA GLU A 142 8.94 23.05 16.94
C GLU A 142 7.71 23.39 16.06
N ARG A 143 7.75 24.48 15.28
CA ARG A 143 6.71 24.80 14.29
C ARG A 143 6.61 23.74 13.18
N LYS A 144 7.75 23.23 12.70
CA LYS A 144 7.76 22.13 11.73
C LYS A 144 7.14 20.86 12.32
N LYS A 145 7.45 20.51 13.57
CA LYS A 145 6.83 19.37 14.27
C LYS A 145 5.31 19.54 14.39
N GLU A 146 4.82 20.76 14.61
CA GLU A 146 3.39 21.05 14.63
C GLU A 146 2.75 20.74 13.28
N THR A 147 3.33 21.26 12.19
CA THR A 147 2.83 21.02 10.83
C THR A 147 2.86 19.54 10.45
N ASP A 148 3.98 18.86 10.74
CA ASP A 148 4.15 17.43 10.46
C ASP A 148 3.13 16.57 11.23
N SER A 149 2.85 16.93 12.50
CA SER A 149 1.85 16.23 13.32
C SER A 149 0.43 16.46 12.83
N LEU A 150 0.09 17.67 12.39
CA LEU A 150 -1.22 17.96 11.80
C LEU A 150 -1.47 17.14 10.54
N SER A 151 -0.48 17.07 9.63
CA SER A 151 -0.58 16.26 8.41
C SER A 151 -0.74 14.76 8.73
N LYS A 152 -0.05 14.26 9.76
CA LYS A 152 -0.20 12.86 10.20
C LYS A 152 -1.59 12.60 10.77
N ILE A 153 -2.09 13.47 11.63
CA ILE A 153 -3.45 13.36 12.22
C ILE A 153 -4.50 13.32 11.11
N GLU A 154 -4.36 14.20 10.11
CA GLU A 154 -5.28 14.24 8.97
C GLU A 154 -5.24 12.92 8.16
N SER A 155 -4.05 12.39 7.91
CA SER A 155 -3.86 11.11 7.22
C SER A 155 -4.47 9.93 8.00
N ILE A 156 -4.29 9.90 9.33
CA ILE A 156 -4.85 8.84 10.19
C ILE A 156 -6.39 8.95 10.22
N ARG A 157 -6.93 10.15 10.32
CA ARG A 157 -8.38 10.37 10.28
C ARG A 157 -9.00 9.98 8.94
N ALA A 158 -8.32 10.27 7.82
CA ALA A 158 -8.75 9.82 6.50
C ALA A 158 -8.74 8.28 6.40
N ALA A 159 -7.73 7.63 6.97
CA ALA A 159 -7.68 6.16 7.05
C ALA A 159 -8.82 5.60 7.90
N LEU A 160 -9.12 6.17 9.08
CA LEU A 160 -10.25 5.76 9.91
C LEU A 160 -11.59 5.96 9.21
N ALA A 161 -11.77 7.06 8.47
CA ALA A 161 -12.97 7.32 7.69
C ALA A 161 -13.21 6.25 6.60
N SER A 162 -12.15 5.64 6.06
CA SER A 162 -12.28 4.54 5.10
C SER A 162 -12.87 3.25 5.72
N TYR A 163 -12.82 3.12 7.04
CA TYR A 163 -13.47 2.04 7.80
C TYR A 163 -14.87 2.41 8.32
N GLY A 164 -15.43 3.56 7.90
CA GLY A 164 -16.80 3.97 8.26
C GLY A 164 -16.95 4.59 9.66
N LYS A 165 -15.84 5.11 10.20
CA LYS A 165 -15.82 5.83 11.49
C LYS A 165 -15.53 7.32 11.36
#